data_407930f250b9f55042b5b437c2bfd108
#
_entry.id   407930f250b9f55042b5b437c2bfd108
#
_cell.length_a   1.000
_cell.length_b   1.000
_cell.length_c   1.000
_cell.angle_alpha   90.00
_cell.angle_beta   90.00
_cell.angle_gamma   90.00
#
_symmetry.space_group_name_H-M   'P 1'
#
loop_
_entity.id
_entity.type
_entity.pdbx_description
1 polymer ?
#
loop_
_entity_poly.entity_id
_entity_poly.type
_entity_poly.pdbx_seq_one_letter_code
_entity_poly.pdbx_strand_id
1 'polypeptide(L)'
;MTTNPADLVKPPVVVPRDDSHDKFVTTLKQAGYGVIHTALTRTVTLPDAEGLTTPDLWHADWLVVTSKTTVGLLPTPLPNPNIKVAAVGVATSAALRTRGIDVDFVPDDHSGAGLVAEWPGGTASILLPTSQLAADTVPLGLTKIGCTVNRLEVY
;
A
#
# COMPACT_ATOMS: atom_id res chain seq x y z
N MET A 1 11.10 26.90 -45.38
CA MET A 1 10.18 27.07 -44.26
C MET A 1 10.66 26.17 -43.13
N THR A 2 11.36 26.71 -42.17
CA THR A 2 11.85 26.00 -40.98
C THR A 2 10.72 26.03 -39.96
N THR A 3 10.08 24.87 -39.70
CA THR A 3 9.13 24.71 -38.63
C THR A 3 9.85 24.99 -37.31
N ASN A 4 9.33 25.97 -36.57
CA ASN A 4 9.85 26.32 -35.24
C ASN A 4 9.61 25.11 -34.32
N PRO A 5 10.62 24.61 -33.57
CA PRO A 5 10.45 23.51 -32.63
C PRO A 5 9.42 23.78 -31.52
N ALA A 6 9.01 25.04 -31.33
CA ALA A 6 7.94 25.42 -30.40
C ALA A 6 6.52 25.12 -30.90
N ASP A 7 6.32 24.81 -32.20
CA ASP A 7 5.01 24.52 -32.80
C ASP A 7 4.64 23.01 -32.81
N LEU A 8 5.51 22.17 -32.25
CA LEU A 8 5.21 20.74 -32.10
C LEU A 8 4.16 20.56 -30.98
N VAL A 9 2.92 20.36 -31.37
CA VAL A 9 1.86 19.95 -30.43
C VAL A 9 2.30 18.67 -29.74
N LYS A 10 2.51 18.75 -28.42
CA LYS A 10 2.90 17.58 -27.63
C LYS A 10 1.80 16.53 -27.69
N PRO A 11 2.13 15.24 -27.84
CA PRO A 11 1.13 14.18 -27.91
C PRO A 11 0.35 14.12 -26.58
N PRO A 12 -0.93 13.73 -26.61
CA PRO A 12 -1.71 13.56 -25.41
C PRO A 12 -1.17 12.40 -24.57
N VAL A 13 -1.16 12.57 -23.25
CA VAL A 13 -0.76 11.54 -22.28
C VAL A 13 -2.02 10.97 -21.62
N VAL A 14 -2.19 9.66 -21.70
CA VAL A 14 -3.27 8.96 -20.99
C VAL A 14 -2.79 8.62 -19.59
N VAL A 15 -3.51 9.08 -18.55
CA VAL A 15 -3.23 8.79 -17.15
C VAL A 15 -4.34 7.89 -16.62
N PRO A 16 -4.08 6.57 -16.47
CA PRO A 16 -5.09 5.57 -16.11
C PRO A 16 -5.29 5.46 -14.59
N ARG A 17 -5.61 6.57 -13.94
CA ARG A 17 -5.84 6.66 -12.49
C ARG A 17 -7.14 7.37 -12.19
N ASP A 18 -7.72 7.09 -11.02
CA ASP A 18 -8.97 7.74 -10.58
C ASP A 18 -8.76 9.07 -9.84
N ASP A 19 -7.52 9.41 -9.48
CA ASP A 19 -7.23 10.63 -8.74
C ASP A 19 -7.07 11.84 -9.68
N SER A 20 -8.12 12.65 -9.78
CA SER A 20 -8.12 13.90 -10.55
C SER A 20 -7.19 14.97 -9.97
N HIS A 21 -6.76 14.84 -8.73
CA HIS A 21 -5.86 15.76 -8.02
C HIS A 21 -4.40 15.25 -8.02
N ASP A 22 -4.09 14.22 -8.80
CA ASP A 22 -2.74 13.68 -8.92
C ASP A 22 -1.76 14.80 -9.34
N LYS A 23 -0.73 15.03 -8.51
CA LYS A 23 0.35 15.99 -8.80
C LYS A 23 1.01 15.72 -10.15
N PHE A 24 1.07 14.46 -10.58
CA PHE A 24 1.61 14.07 -11.87
C PHE A 24 0.78 14.63 -13.02
N VAL A 25 -0.57 14.56 -12.94
CA VAL A 25 -1.49 15.16 -13.91
C VAL A 25 -1.28 16.67 -13.99
N THR A 26 -1.18 17.32 -12.83
CA THR A 26 -0.92 18.76 -12.75
C THR A 26 0.42 19.13 -13.42
N THR A 27 1.47 18.38 -13.13
CA THR A 27 2.79 18.60 -13.71
C THR A 27 2.79 18.44 -15.23
N LEU A 28 2.12 17.43 -15.77
CA LEU A 28 2.00 17.22 -17.21
C LEU A 28 1.26 18.38 -17.89
N LYS A 29 0.15 18.85 -17.31
CA LYS A 29 -0.58 20.01 -17.84
C LYS A 29 0.27 21.28 -17.83
N GLN A 30 1.00 21.54 -16.75
CA GLN A 30 1.93 22.67 -16.65
C GLN A 30 3.06 22.59 -17.68
N ALA A 31 3.50 21.37 -18.00
CA ALA A 31 4.50 21.14 -19.05
C ALA A 31 3.92 21.23 -20.49
N GLY A 32 2.64 21.58 -20.65
CA GLY A 32 1.98 21.79 -21.94
C GLY A 32 1.54 20.50 -22.64
N TYR A 33 1.40 19.38 -21.92
CA TYR A 33 0.80 18.16 -22.47
C TYR A 33 -0.72 18.19 -22.38
N GLY A 34 -1.41 17.72 -23.43
CA GLY A 34 -2.81 17.31 -23.33
C GLY A 34 -2.90 16.08 -22.42
N VAL A 35 -3.74 16.08 -21.40
CA VAL A 35 -3.89 14.94 -20.49
C VAL A 35 -5.30 14.38 -20.61
N ILE A 36 -5.39 13.10 -20.99
CA ILE A 36 -6.61 12.30 -20.96
C ILE A 36 -6.58 11.52 -19.64
N HIS A 37 -7.40 11.94 -18.70
CA HIS A 37 -7.51 11.29 -17.39
C HIS A 37 -8.71 10.34 -17.41
N THR A 38 -8.46 9.05 -17.19
CA THR A 38 -9.51 8.03 -17.18
C THR A 38 -9.14 6.89 -16.22
N ALA A 39 -10.05 6.55 -15.32
CA ALA A 39 -9.88 5.40 -14.45
C ALA A 39 -10.08 4.11 -15.28
N LEU A 40 -9.02 3.30 -15.40
CA LEU A 40 -9.11 1.96 -16.00
C LEU A 40 -9.36 0.87 -14.97
N THR A 41 -9.05 1.13 -13.69
CA THR A 41 -9.22 0.19 -12.58
C THR A 41 -9.86 0.89 -11.40
N ARG A 42 -10.66 0.15 -10.64
CA ARG A 42 -11.23 0.59 -9.39
C ARG A 42 -10.93 -0.45 -8.31
N THR A 43 -10.43 0.02 -7.17
CA THR A 43 -10.30 -0.83 -5.99
C THR A 43 -11.68 -1.07 -5.38
N VAL A 44 -12.01 -2.33 -5.13
CA VAL A 44 -13.26 -2.75 -4.50
C VAL A 44 -12.91 -3.46 -3.19
N THR A 45 -13.56 -3.06 -2.10
CA THR A 45 -13.45 -3.76 -0.82
C THR A 45 -14.06 -5.15 -0.94
N LEU A 46 -13.33 -6.18 -0.51
CA LEU A 46 -13.80 -7.56 -0.49
C LEU A 46 -14.54 -7.88 0.82
N PRO A 47 -15.39 -8.92 0.86
CA PRO A 47 -16.10 -9.33 2.07
C PRO A 47 -15.18 -9.61 3.27
N ASP A 48 -13.99 -10.15 3.01
CA ASP A 48 -13.01 -10.44 4.06
C ASP A 48 -12.51 -9.19 4.82
N ALA A 49 -12.70 -8.00 4.25
CA ALA A 49 -12.40 -6.76 4.96
C ALA A 49 -13.29 -6.56 6.21
N GLU A 50 -14.49 -7.13 6.23
CA GLU A 50 -15.37 -7.16 7.42
C GLU A 50 -14.70 -7.94 8.56
N GLY A 51 -13.86 -8.93 8.23
CA GLY A 51 -13.06 -9.67 9.19
C GLY A 51 -12.13 -8.79 10.01
N LEU A 52 -11.67 -7.64 9.47
CA LEU A 52 -10.84 -6.69 10.22
C LEU A 52 -11.54 -6.10 11.46
N THR A 53 -12.85 -6.26 11.59
CA THR A 53 -13.61 -5.90 12.80
C THR A 53 -13.68 -7.04 13.82
N THR A 54 -13.25 -8.26 13.45
CA THR A 54 -13.31 -9.45 14.30
C THR A 54 -12.16 -9.41 15.32
N PRO A 55 -12.44 -9.38 16.64
CA PRO A 55 -11.40 -9.24 17.67
C PRO A 55 -10.33 -10.34 17.63
N ASP A 56 -10.71 -11.57 17.29
CA ASP A 56 -9.80 -12.73 17.29
C ASP A 56 -8.63 -12.59 16.32
N LEU A 57 -8.81 -11.86 15.22
CA LEU A 57 -7.73 -11.59 14.27
C LEU A 57 -6.60 -10.71 14.84
N TRP A 58 -6.91 -9.94 15.87
CA TRP A 58 -5.97 -8.99 16.46
C TRP A 58 -5.12 -9.57 17.59
N HIS A 59 -5.20 -10.89 17.83
CA HIS A 59 -4.27 -11.60 18.74
C HIS A 59 -2.88 -11.84 18.13
N ALA A 60 -2.65 -11.39 16.89
CA ALA A 60 -1.34 -11.45 16.26
C ALA A 60 -0.31 -10.56 16.97
N ASP A 61 0.96 -10.95 16.91
CA ASP A 61 2.08 -10.15 17.44
C ASP A 61 2.36 -8.93 16.56
N TRP A 62 2.14 -9.08 15.25
CA TRP A 62 2.41 -8.03 14.25
C TRP A 62 1.25 -7.85 13.27
N LEU A 63 1.00 -6.58 12.95
CA LEU A 63 0.24 -6.15 11.78
C LEU A 63 1.23 -5.71 10.68
N VAL A 64 1.22 -6.37 9.53
CA VAL A 64 2.05 -6.00 8.38
C VAL A 64 1.18 -5.32 7.33
N VAL A 65 1.52 -4.09 6.97
CA VAL A 65 0.78 -3.27 6.02
C VAL A 65 1.64 -2.94 4.80
N THR A 66 1.18 -3.40 3.63
CA THR A 66 1.95 -3.28 2.38
C THR A 66 1.47 -2.16 1.46
N SER A 67 0.30 -1.56 1.72
CA SER A 67 -0.27 -0.52 0.86
C SER A 67 -1.08 0.54 1.63
N LYS A 68 -1.17 1.74 1.04
CA LYS A 68 -2.06 2.80 1.55
C LYS A 68 -3.54 2.45 1.45
N THR A 69 -3.93 1.62 0.48
CA THR A 69 -5.30 1.14 0.36
C THR A 69 -5.69 0.33 1.58
N THR A 70 -4.84 -0.61 2.00
CA THR A 70 -5.03 -1.35 3.25
C THR A 70 -5.19 -0.42 4.45
N VAL A 71 -4.36 0.64 4.56
CA VAL A 71 -4.48 1.61 5.66
C VAL A 71 -5.87 2.20 5.74
N GLY A 72 -6.49 2.51 4.59
CA GLY A 72 -7.86 3.05 4.50
C GLY A 72 -8.94 2.11 5.09
N LEU A 73 -8.68 0.81 5.09
CA LEU A 73 -9.63 -0.22 5.54
C LEU A 73 -9.43 -0.63 7.01
N LEU A 74 -8.30 -0.28 7.63
CA LEU A 74 -8.04 -0.62 9.02
C LEU A 74 -9.01 0.09 9.96
N PRO A 75 -9.47 -0.57 11.05
CA PRO A 75 -10.21 0.10 12.11
C PRO A 75 -9.32 1.13 12.82
N THR A 76 -9.93 2.17 13.34
CA THR A 76 -9.23 3.21 14.12
C THR A 76 -10.08 3.59 15.32
N PRO A 77 -9.60 3.35 16.56
CA PRO A 77 -8.32 2.74 16.92
C PRO A 77 -8.21 1.26 16.50
N LEU A 78 -6.96 0.74 16.50
CA LEU A 78 -6.76 -0.70 16.30
C LEU A 78 -7.36 -1.47 17.49
N PRO A 79 -8.02 -2.64 17.25
CA PRO A 79 -8.63 -3.44 18.32
C PRO A 79 -7.63 -3.95 19.37
N ASN A 80 -6.38 -4.22 18.95
CA ASN A 80 -5.29 -4.52 19.89
C ASN A 80 -4.31 -3.33 19.91
N PRO A 81 -4.26 -2.54 20.98
CA PRO A 81 -3.36 -1.40 21.08
C PRO A 81 -1.87 -1.79 21.25
N ASN A 82 -1.59 -3.05 21.57
CA ASN A 82 -0.24 -3.56 21.79
C ASN A 82 0.33 -4.31 20.56
N ILE A 83 -0.43 -4.44 19.48
CA ILE A 83 0.05 -5.06 18.25
C ILE A 83 1.17 -4.20 17.65
N LYS A 84 2.30 -4.82 17.32
CA LYS A 84 3.37 -4.13 16.61
C LYS A 84 3.00 -3.93 15.15
N VAL A 85 3.38 -2.80 14.58
CA VAL A 85 3.01 -2.45 13.21
C VAL A 85 4.24 -2.31 12.32
N ALA A 86 4.27 -3.09 11.23
CA ALA A 86 5.28 -2.98 10.18
C ALA A 86 4.65 -2.44 8.89
N ALA A 87 5.33 -1.47 8.27
CA ALA A 87 4.94 -0.94 6.97
C ALA A 87 6.05 -1.21 5.94
N VAL A 88 5.67 -1.67 4.73
CA VAL A 88 6.66 -1.97 3.67
C VAL A 88 7.44 -0.73 3.23
N GLY A 89 6.86 0.47 3.31
CA GLY A 89 7.54 1.66 2.83
C GLY A 89 7.04 2.95 3.44
N VAL A 90 7.82 4.01 3.21
CA VAL A 90 7.62 5.36 3.79
C VAL A 90 6.21 5.90 3.56
N ALA A 91 5.66 5.74 2.35
CA ALA A 91 4.33 6.27 2.03
C ALA A 91 3.20 5.56 2.82
N THR A 92 3.35 4.25 3.06
CA THR A 92 2.40 3.47 3.87
C THR A 92 2.55 3.81 5.35
N SER A 93 3.80 3.93 5.84
CA SER A 93 4.10 4.38 7.21
C SER A 93 3.53 5.77 7.49
N ALA A 94 3.71 6.72 6.58
CA ALA A 94 3.14 8.06 6.72
C ALA A 94 1.61 8.05 6.78
N ALA A 95 0.95 7.22 5.95
CA ALA A 95 -0.49 7.07 5.97
C ALA A 95 -1.01 6.47 7.29
N LEU A 96 -0.31 5.48 7.87
CA LEU A 96 -0.63 4.90 9.17
C LEU A 96 -0.54 5.97 10.28
N ARG A 97 0.58 6.71 10.33
CA ARG A 97 0.77 7.79 11.31
C ARG A 97 -0.27 8.89 11.20
N THR A 98 -0.69 9.26 9.99
CA THR A 98 -1.77 10.24 9.77
C THR A 98 -3.10 9.79 10.39
N ARG A 99 -3.31 8.46 10.54
CA ARG A 99 -4.46 7.88 11.23
C ARG A 99 -4.24 7.61 12.72
N GLY A 100 -3.13 8.09 13.29
CA GLY A 100 -2.80 7.87 14.70
C GLY A 100 -2.33 6.45 15.02
N ILE A 101 -1.87 5.69 14.01
CA ILE A 101 -1.30 4.35 14.18
C ILE A 101 0.22 4.46 14.14
N ASP A 102 0.87 4.14 15.26
CA ASP A 102 2.32 4.11 15.34
C ASP A 102 2.89 2.96 14.51
N VAL A 103 4.10 3.16 13.97
CA VAL A 103 4.78 2.18 13.12
C VAL A 103 6.12 1.84 13.76
N ASP A 104 6.27 0.58 14.14
CA ASP A 104 7.45 0.05 14.82
C ASP A 104 8.58 -0.31 13.86
N PHE A 105 8.23 -0.71 12.62
CA PHE A 105 9.22 -1.14 11.64
C PHE A 105 8.89 -0.69 10.21
N VAL A 106 9.91 -0.21 9.52
CA VAL A 106 9.93 0.05 8.08
C VAL A 106 11.29 -0.39 7.57
N PRO A 107 11.39 -1.30 6.59
CA PRO A 107 12.70 -1.72 6.05
C PRO A 107 13.38 -0.57 5.31
N ASP A 108 14.71 -0.61 5.23
CA ASP A 108 15.51 0.34 4.44
C ASP A 108 15.26 0.15 2.94
N ASP A 109 15.20 -1.11 2.49
CA ASP A 109 14.66 -1.45 1.17
C ASP A 109 13.14 -1.49 1.22
N HIS A 110 12.49 -0.43 0.79
CA HIS A 110 11.03 -0.24 0.81
C HIS A 110 10.28 -1.19 -0.13
N SER A 111 10.60 -2.48 -0.06
CA SER A 111 9.99 -3.57 -0.83
C SER A 111 9.50 -4.70 0.06
N GLY A 112 8.67 -5.59 -0.50
CA GLY A 112 8.27 -6.81 0.21
C GLY A 112 9.45 -7.73 0.50
N ALA A 113 10.46 -7.77 -0.37
CA ALA A 113 11.70 -8.52 -0.18
C ALA A 113 12.54 -7.91 0.95
N GLY A 114 12.67 -6.58 0.99
CA GLY A 114 13.35 -5.86 2.06
C GLY A 114 12.70 -6.12 3.41
N LEU A 115 11.36 -6.06 3.49
CA LEU A 115 10.64 -6.35 4.73
C LEU A 115 10.96 -7.77 5.26
N VAL A 116 11.05 -8.75 4.38
CA VAL A 116 11.42 -10.13 4.77
C VAL A 116 12.87 -10.22 5.19
N ALA A 117 13.79 -9.62 4.44
CA ALA A 117 15.23 -9.69 4.70
C ALA A 117 15.63 -9.00 6.02
N GLU A 118 14.96 -7.90 6.34
CA GLU A 118 15.24 -7.05 7.51
C GLU A 118 14.27 -7.32 8.68
N TRP A 119 13.47 -8.40 8.63
CA TRP A 119 12.41 -8.68 9.61
C TRP A 119 12.92 -8.72 11.06
N PRO A 120 12.44 -7.82 11.95
CA PRO A 120 12.97 -7.71 13.32
C PRO A 120 12.29 -8.65 14.32
N GLY A 121 11.16 -9.24 13.95
CA GLY A 121 10.26 -9.90 14.90
C GLY A 121 10.63 -11.35 15.24
N GLY A 122 11.65 -11.95 14.60
CA GLY A 122 11.92 -13.40 14.76
C GLY A 122 10.70 -14.22 14.32
N THR A 123 10.44 -15.33 15.02
CA THR A 123 9.21 -16.12 14.84
C THR A 123 8.05 -15.41 15.52
N ALA A 124 7.00 -15.10 14.77
CA ALA A 124 5.85 -14.32 15.24
C ALA A 124 4.56 -14.70 14.52
N SER A 125 3.42 -14.42 15.13
CA SER A 125 2.12 -14.43 14.48
C SER A 125 1.86 -13.10 13.80
N ILE A 126 1.44 -13.13 12.54
CA ILE A 126 1.32 -11.94 11.68
C ILE A 126 -0.09 -11.87 11.09
N LEU A 127 -0.74 -10.71 11.25
CA LEU A 127 -1.92 -10.33 10.50
C LEU A 127 -1.47 -9.54 9.27
N LEU A 128 -1.79 -10.03 8.08
CA LEU A 128 -1.40 -9.45 6.79
C LEU A 128 -2.64 -9.13 5.94
N PRO A 129 -3.34 -8.02 6.19
CA PRO A 129 -4.39 -7.57 5.27
C PRO A 129 -3.77 -7.00 4.00
N THR A 130 -4.22 -7.49 2.84
CA THR A 130 -3.58 -7.20 1.57
C THR A 130 -4.56 -7.22 0.40
N SER A 131 -4.08 -6.87 -0.81
CA SER A 131 -4.81 -7.06 -2.05
C SER A 131 -4.92 -8.54 -2.42
N GLN A 132 -6.02 -8.94 -3.03
CA GLN A 132 -6.15 -10.25 -3.67
C GLN A 132 -5.07 -10.46 -4.75
N LEU A 133 -4.64 -9.38 -5.41
CA LEU A 133 -3.62 -9.40 -6.46
C LEU A 133 -2.18 -9.23 -5.93
N ALA A 134 -1.99 -9.17 -4.62
CA ALA A 134 -0.65 -8.99 -4.05
C ALA A 134 0.22 -10.23 -4.26
N ALA A 135 1.48 -9.99 -4.60
CA ALA A 135 2.47 -11.07 -4.74
C ALA A 135 2.70 -11.81 -3.40
N ASP A 136 3.06 -13.07 -3.50
CA ASP A 136 3.29 -13.93 -2.33
C ASP A 136 4.66 -13.71 -1.66
N THR A 137 5.44 -12.74 -2.09
CA THR A 137 6.79 -12.46 -1.57
C THR A 137 6.81 -12.32 -0.05
N VAL A 138 5.89 -11.50 0.49
CA VAL A 138 5.83 -11.25 1.95
C VAL A 138 5.32 -12.47 2.71
N PRO A 139 4.14 -13.06 2.41
CA PRO A 139 3.65 -14.18 3.19
C PRO A 139 4.56 -15.40 3.11
N LEU A 140 5.06 -15.78 1.93
CA LEU A 140 5.97 -16.90 1.78
C LEU A 140 7.33 -16.65 2.43
N GLY A 141 7.86 -15.42 2.31
CA GLY A 141 9.14 -15.05 2.91
C GLY A 141 9.09 -15.12 4.43
N LEU A 142 8.08 -14.54 5.05
CA LEU A 142 7.88 -14.56 6.50
C LEU A 142 7.61 -15.98 7.03
N THR A 143 6.85 -16.79 6.29
CA THR A 143 6.64 -18.20 6.66
C THR A 143 7.93 -18.99 6.63
N LYS A 144 8.83 -18.77 5.65
CA LYS A 144 10.13 -19.45 5.56
C LYS A 144 11.04 -19.18 6.75
N ILE A 145 10.93 -18.01 7.37
CA ILE A 145 11.71 -17.66 8.58
C ILE A 145 10.98 -18.01 9.88
N GLY A 146 9.89 -18.78 9.80
CA GLY A 146 9.20 -19.37 10.95
C GLY A 146 8.02 -18.58 11.48
N CYS A 147 7.55 -17.52 10.80
CA CYS A 147 6.35 -16.81 11.19
C CYS A 147 5.08 -17.56 10.78
N THR A 148 4.02 -17.38 11.57
CA THR A 148 2.67 -17.81 11.21
C THR A 148 1.93 -16.62 10.59
N VAL A 149 1.66 -16.68 9.29
CA VAL A 149 1.04 -15.57 8.56
C VAL A 149 -0.43 -15.82 8.30
N ASN A 150 -1.29 -14.99 8.88
CA ASN A 150 -2.71 -14.92 8.56
C ASN A 150 -2.92 -13.84 7.49
N ARG A 151 -2.97 -14.25 6.21
CA ARG A 151 -3.24 -13.38 5.07
C ARG A 151 -4.74 -13.18 4.94
N LEU A 152 -5.17 -11.92 4.89
CA LEU A 152 -6.56 -11.52 4.69
C LEU A 152 -6.68 -10.69 3.41
N GLU A 153 -7.48 -11.13 2.44
CA GLU A 153 -7.67 -10.42 1.19
C GLU A 153 -8.80 -9.40 1.32
N VAL A 154 -8.44 -8.12 1.43
CA VAL A 154 -9.39 -7.06 1.80
C VAL A 154 -9.81 -6.15 0.64
N TYR A 155 -9.16 -6.25 -0.56
CA TYR A 155 -9.53 -5.52 -1.80
C TYR A 155 -8.92 -6.14 -3.04
#